data_5f7dfa982dcc6ade6ee7464daaff8290
#
_entry.id   5f7dfa982dcc6ade6ee7464daaff8290
#
_cell.length_a   1.000
_cell.length_b   1.000
_cell.length_c   1.000
_cell.angle_alpha   90.00
_cell.angle_beta   90.00
_cell.angle_gamma   90.00
#
_symmetry.space_group_name_H-M   'P 1'
#
loop_
_entity.id
_entity.type
_entity.pdbx_description
1 polymer ?
#
loop_
_entity_poly.entity_id
_entity_poly.type
_entity_poly.pdbx_seq_one_letter_code
_entity_poly.pdbx_strand_id
1 'polypeptide(L)'
;ILHEACVHGLEATSVAKGMSVFCNKLGQKVASDIVNAVDDGTNLNAWGSINVDDEGTPSKCNVLIENGILKSYLVDKRNSKKMNHPITGSSRRESYKYQTTSRMTNTYFLNGKSTFDEIIKSTEKGLFAEKMGGGSVNPATGEFNFAVQVGYMIENGKITKPVKGATLVGSGKDVLLHIDMIGDNLSCGYGMCGSMSGSVPTIVGQPT
;
A
#
# COMPACT_ATOMS: atom_id res chain seq x y z
N ILE A 1 5.71 -2.56 -1.19
CA ILE A 1 5.16 -2.25 -2.53
C ILE A 1 3.76 -1.64 -2.43
N LEU A 2 2.83 -2.25 -1.69
CA LEU A 2 1.45 -1.76 -1.56
C LEU A 2 1.38 -0.26 -1.22
N HIS A 3 2.06 0.16 -0.16
CA HIS A 3 2.06 1.53 0.31
C HIS A 3 2.52 2.52 -0.77
N GLU A 4 3.72 2.34 -1.29
CA GLU A 4 4.33 3.27 -2.24
C GLU A 4 3.74 3.14 -3.65
N ALA A 5 3.67 1.91 -4.19
CA ALA A 5 3.30 1.70 -5.58
C ALA A 5 1.80 1.84 -5.86
N CYS A 6 0.95 1.67 -4.84
CA CYS A 6 -0.49 1.62 -5.02
C CYS A 6 -1.23 2.68 -4.21
N VAL A 7 -1.04 2.72 -2.88
CA VAL A 7 -1.95 3.48 -2.01
C VAL A 7 -1.71 4.99 -2.07
N HIS A 8 -0.52 5.50 -2.39
CA HIS A 8 -0.36 6.91 -2.76
C HIS A 8 -1.23 7.30 -3.96
N GLY A 9 -1.48 6.37 -4.88
CA GLY A 9 -2.43 6.55 -5.98
C GLY A 9 -3.90 6.53 -5.55
N LEU A 10 -4.22 6.06 -4.34
CA LEU A 10 -5.57 6.05 -3.77
C LEU A 10 -5.85 7.24 -2.85
N GLU A 11 -4.88 8.10 -2.59
CA GLU A 11 -5.10 9.35 -1.86
C GLU A 11 -5.91 10.33 -2.71
N ALA A 12 -7.00 10.84 -2.15
CA ALA A 12 -7.91 11.77 -2.86
C ALA A 12 -7.21 13.02 -3.38
N THR A 13 -6.09 13.41 -2.76
CA THR A 13 -5.26 14.54 -3.22
C THR A 13 -4.79 14.37 -4.67
N SER A 14 -4.49 13.15 -5.09
CA SER A 14 -4.11 12.82 -6.47
C SER A 14 -5.33 12.45 -7.32
N VAL A 15 -6.25 11.65 -6.78
CA VAL A 15 -7.44 11.15 -7.51
C VAL A 15 -8.36 12.30 -7.92
N ALA A 16 -8.64 13.26 -7.01
CA ALA A 16 -9.52 14.41 -7.30
C ALA A 16 -8.96 15.40 -8.34
N LYS A 17 -7.68 15.26 -8.68
CA LYS A 17 -7.01 16.06 -9.73
C LYS A 17 -6.87 15.29 -11.06
N GLY A 18 -7.31 14.05 -11.12
CA GLY A 18 -7.07 13.18 -12.28
C GLY A 18 -5.62 12.70 -12.42
N MET A 19 -4.82 12.83 -11.36
CA MET A 19 -3.37 12.52 -11.36
C MET A 19 -3.07 11.18 -10.69
N SER A 20 -3.89 10.17 -10.96
CA SER A 20 -3.69 8.81 -10.47
C SER A 20 -4.17 7.78 -11.49
N VAL A 21 -3.46 6.68 -11.60
CA VAL A 21 -3.87 5.50 -12.40
C VAL A 21 -5.16 4.86 -11.89
N PHE A 22 -5.57 5.16 -10.67
CA PHE A 22 -6.80 4.64 -10.04
C PHE A 22 -7.99 5.61 -10.16
N CYS A 23 -7.86 6.72 -10.89
CA CYS A 23 -8.99 7.62 -11.15
C CYS A 23 -10.15 6.87 -11.81
N ASN A 24 -11.38 7.08 -11.31
CA ASN A 24 -12.61 6.46 -11.82
C ASN A 24 -12.60 4.93 -11.80
N LYS A 25 -11.81 4.31 -10.90
CA LYS A 25 -11.72 2.86 -10.76
C LYS A 25 -12.55 2.28 -9.61
N LEU A 26 -13.26 3.11 -8.86
CA LEU A 26 -14.12 2.64 -7.77
C LEU A 26 -15.13 1.60 -8.29
N GLY A 27 -15.22 0.45 -7.62
CA GLY A 27 -16.05 -0.69 -8.02
C GLY A 27 -15.48 -1.52 -9.17
N GLN A 28 -14.30 -1.19 -9.69
CA GLN A 28 -13.65 -1.96 -10.77
C GLN A 28 -12.56 -2.87 -10.21
N LYS A 29 -12.25 -3.92 -10.96
CA LYS A 29 -11.14 -4.82 -10.67
C LYS A 29 -9.81 -4.09 -10.88
N VAL A 30 -8.99 -4.02 -9.82
CA VAL A 30 -7.67 -3.37 -9.80
C VAL A 30 -6.57 -4.31 -9.34
N ALA A 31 -6.93 -5.49 -8.85
CA ALA A 31 -6.02 -6.51 -8.36
C ALA A 31 -6.56 -7.91 -8.67
N SER A 32 -5.77 -8.96 -8.41
CA SER A 32 -6.26 -10.33 -8.48
C SER A 32 -7.31 -10.60 -7.40
N ASP A 33 -8.18 -11.60 -7.59
CA ASP A 33 -9.34 -11.87 -6.72
C ASP A 33 -8.96 -12.28 -5.29
N ILE A 34 -7.71 -12.64 -5.05
CA ILE A 34 -7.22 -13.01 -3.70
C ILE A 34 -6.74 -11.79 -2.90
N VAL A 35 -6.62 -10.62 -3.54
CA VAL A 35 -6.06 -9.42 -2.90
C VAL A 35 -7.12 -8.70 -2.08
N ASN A 36 -6.83 -8.56 -0.79
CA ASN A 36 -7.56 -7.72 0.14
C ASN A 36 -6.59 -6.76 0.82
N ALA A 37 -6.90 -5.47 0.82
CA ALA A 37 -6.03 -4.43 1.39
C ALA A 37 -6.84 -3.40 2.17
N VAL A 38 -6.29 -2.96 3.28
CA VAL A 38 -6.91 -1.96 4.17
C VAL A 38 -5.93 -0.85 4.52
N ASP A 39 -6.49 0.29 4.93
CA ASP A 39 -5.79 1.32 5.70
C ASP A 39 -6.53 1.49 7.02
N ASP A 40 -5.93 1.03 8.12
CA ASP A 40 -6.57 0.94 9.43
C ASP A 40 -5.92 1.88 10.45
N GLY A 41 -6.54 3.02 10.66
CA GLY A 41 -6.08 3.98 11.67
C GLY A 41 -6.51 3.62 13.10
N THR A 42 -7.28 2.54 13.31
CA THR A 42 -7.78 2.12 14.62
C THR A 42 -6.98 0.99 15.25
N ASN A 43 -5.97 0.46 14.55
CA ASN A 43 -5.16 -0.63 15.05
C ASN A 43 -4.41 -0.23 16.33
N LEU A 44 -4.72 -0.89 17.45
CA LEU A 44 -4.21 -0.52 18.77
C LEU A 44 -2.67 -0.57 18.82
N ASN A 45 -2.08 0.50 19.36
CA ASN A 45 -0.63 0.65 19.54
C ASN A 45 0.19 0.62 18.24
N ALA A 46 -0.45 0.66 17.07
CA ALA A 46 0.26 0.80 15.81
C ALA A 46 0.71 2.26 15.60
N TRP A 47 1.90 2.43 15.01
CA TRP A 47 2.54 3.74 14.95
C TRP A 47 1.82 4.77 14.07
N GLY A 48 1.10 4.32 13.06
CA GLY A 48 0.28 5.17 12.19
C GLY A 48 -1.13 5.43 12.73
N SER A 49 -1.53 4.83 13.86
CA SER A 49 -2.90 4.93 14.39
C SER A 49 -3.19 6.30 14.98
N ILE A 50 -4.42 6.73 14.80
CA ILE A 50 -4.96 8.00 15.29
C ILE A 50 -6.40 7.79 15.76
N ASN A 51 -6.82 8.47 16.80
CA ASN A 51 -8.21 8.44 17.25
C ASN A 51 -9.11 9.31 16.35
N VAL A 52 -8.59 10.47 15.98
CA VAL A 52 -9.25 11.48 15.17
C VAL A 52 -8.23 12.06 14.20
N ASP A 53 -8.61 12.28 12.95
CA ASP A 53 -7.74 12.90 11.96
C ASP A 53 -7.60 14.42 12.18
N ASP A 54 -6.69 15.08 11.48
CA ASP A 54 -6.42 16.51 11.62
C ASP A 54 -7.55 17.44 11.14
N GLU A 55 -8.66 16.87 10.66
CA GLU A 55 -9.90 17.58 10.34
C GLU A 55 -11.04 17.28 11.33
N GLY A 56 -10.76 16.55 12.42
CA GLY A 56 -11.73 16.19 13.45
C GLY A 56 -12.67 15.03 13.05
N THR A 57 -12.27 14.20 12.10
CA THR A 57 -13.03 13.01 11.70
C THR A 57 -12.51 11.79 12.45
N PRO A 58 -13.36 10.99 13.11
CA PRO A 58 -12.93 9.74 13.74
C PRO A 58 -12.24 8.82 12.74
N SER A 59 -11.14 8.23 13.18
CA SER A 59 -10.43 7.22 12.41
C SER A 59 -11.24 5.93 12.29
N LYS A 60 -10.98 5.16 11.25
CA LYS A 60 -11.63 3.87 11.01
C LYS A 60 -10.73 2.95 10.21
N CYS A 61 -11.10 1.68 10.12
CA CYS A 61 -10.53 0.76 9.15
C CYS A 61 -11.22 0.99 7.78
N ASN A 62 -10.43 1.45 6.82
CA ASN A 62 -10.88 1.69 5.45
C ASN A 62 -10.51 0.50 4.57
N VAL A 63 -11.49 -0.26 4.11
CA VAL A 63 -11.27 -1.30 3.10
C VAL A 63 -10.98 -0.61 1.76
N LEU A 64 -9.75 -0.74 1.28
CA LEU A 64 -9.32 -0.15 0.02
C LEU A 64 -9.60 -1.09 -1.16
N ILE A 65 -9.20 -2.35 -1.03
CA ILE A 65 -9.41 -3.39 -2.03
C ILE A 65 -10.03 -4.61 -1.33
N GLU A 66 -11.08 -5.16 -1.91
CA GLU A 66 -11.74 -6.39 -1.44
C GLU A 66 -11.95 -7.31 -2.62
N ASN A 67 -11.39 -8.53 -2.54
CA ASN A 67 -11.44 -9.53 -3.61
C ASN A 67 -11.04 -8.93 -4.98
N GLY A 68 -9.96 -8.15 -4.99
CA GLY A 68 -9.43 -7.48 -6.17
C GLY A 68 -10.20 -6.25 -6.65
N ILE A 69 -11.33 -5.91 -6.03
CA ILE A 69 -12.18 -4.77 -6.40
C ILE A 69 -11.83 -3.55 -5.55
N LEU A 70 -11.63 -2.39 -6.18
CA LEU A 70 -11.41 -1.14 -5.48
C LEU A 70 -12.71 -0.69 -4.78
N LYS A 71 -12.68 -0.58 -3.44
CA LYS A 71 -13.85 -0.26 -2.61
C LYS A 71 -13.85 1.19 -2.12
N SER A 72 -12.68 1.76 -1.88
CA SER A 72 -12.57 3.11 -1.35
C SER A 72 -11.26 3.77 -1.75
N TYR A 73 -11.26 5.08 -1.67
CA TYR A 73 -10.08 5.93 -1.63
C TYR A 73 -9.85 6.41 -0.20
N LEU A 74 -8.69 7.02 0.08
CA LEU A 74 -8.45 7.80 1.29
C LEU A 74 -8.84 9.25 1.03
N VAL A 75 -9.85 9.75 1.75
CA VAL A 75 -10.57 10.97 1.37
C VAL A 75 -10.69 11.94 2.55
N ASP A 76 -10.13 13.14 2.38
CA ASP A 76 -10.28 14.31 3.26
C ASP A 76 -11.57 15.09 2.96
N LYS A 77 -11.97 16.02 3.84
CA LYS A 77 -13.20 16.81 3.70
C LYS A 77 -13.28 17.63 2.41
N ARG A 78 -12.14 18.20 1.99
CA ARG A 78 -12.09 19.04 0.79
C ARG A 78 -12.34 18.20 -0.47
N ASN A 79 -11.67 17.06 -0.58
CA ASN A 79 -11.78 16.18 -1.73
C ASN A 79 -13.05 15.34 -1.73
N SER A 80 -13.62 15.06 -0.55
CA SER A 80 -14.94 14.42 -0.41
C SER A 80 -16.02 15.14 -1.24
N LYS A 81 -16.07 16.48 -1.13
CA LYS A 81 -17.01 17.30 -1.92
C LYS A 81 -16.75 17.22 -3.42
N LYS A 82 -15.47 17.24 -3.84
CA LYS A 82 -15.09 17.17 -5.25
C LYS A 82 -15.38 15.84 -5.91
N MET A 83 -15.17 14.76 -5.15
CA MET A 83 -15.30 13.39 -5.64
C MET A 83 -16.68 12.80 -5.37
N ASN A 84 -17.56 13.50 -4.64
CA ASN A 84 -18.83 12.96 -4.12
C ASN A 84 -18.61 11.61 -3.42
N HIS A 85 -17.61 11.54 -2.56
CA HIS A 85 -17.18 10.34 -1.84
C HIS A 85 -17.20 10.58 -0.33
N PRO A 86 -17.61 9.64 0.51
CA PRO A 86 -17.55 9.77 1.96
C PRO A 86 -16.13 10.07 2.47
N ILE A 87 -16.03 10.87 3.52
CA ILE A 87 -14.76 11.09 4.24
C ILE A 87 -14.32 9.81 4.96
N THR A 88 -13.01 9.61 5.04
CA THR A 88 -12.45 8.34 5.52
C THR A 88 -11.68 8.44 6.85
N GLY A 89 -11.61 9.64 7.46
CA GLY A 89 -10.86 9.83 8.70
C GLY A 89 -9.35 9.64 8.50
N SER A 90 -8.86 10.07 7.34
CA SER A 90 -7.47 9.88 6.90
C SER A 90 -6.76 11.20 6.60
N SER A 91 -7.34 12.34 6.98
CA SER A 91 -6.74 13.65 6.74
C SER A 91 -5.62 13.90 7.75
N ARG A 92 -4.38 14.04 7.29
CA ARG A 92 -3.23 14.17 8.19
C ARG A 92 -2.26 15.25 7.72
N ARG A 93 -1.47 15.76 8.66
CA ARG A 93 -0.35 16.69 8.44
C ARG A 93 0.74 16.49 9.49
N GLU A 94 1.94 16.87 9.14
CA GLU A 94 3.09 16.81 10.05
C GLU A 94 2.93 17.77 11.23
N SER A 95 2.47 18.98 10.96
CA SER A 95 2.27 20.02 11.98
C SER A 95 1.29 21.09 11.50
N TYR A 96 0.97 22.06 12.36
CA TYR A 96 0.12 23.21 12.02
C TYR A 96 0.63 24.05 10.84
N LYS A 97 1.90 23.92 10.46
CA LYS A 97 2.50 24.64 9.32
C LYS A 97 2.09 24.08 7.96
N TYR A 98 1.54 22.87 7.95
CA TYR A 98 1.16 22.19 6.72
C TYR A 98 -0.36 22.16 6.55
N GLN A 99 -0.80 22.22 5.30
CA GLN A 99 -2.19 21.93 4.98
C GLN A 99 -2.47 20.44 5.14
N THR A 100 -3.63 20.09 5.69
CA THR A 100 -4.10 18.72 5.75
C THR A 100 -4.38 18.15 4.36
N THR A 101 -4.03 16.90 4.16
CA THR A 101 -4.35 16.15 2.93
C THR A 101 -4.71 14.70 3.30
N SER A 102 -5.34 14.00 2.36
CA SER A 102 -5.55 12.54 2.51
C SER A 102 -4.21 11.83 2.62
N ARG A 103 -4.04 11.01 3.65
CA ARG A 103 -2.80 10.27 3.96
C ARG A 103 -3.13 8.89 4.49
N MET A 104 -2.20 7.98 4.33
CA MET A 104 -2.23 6.66 4.93
C MET A 104 -2.02 6.69 6.44
N THR A 105 -2.54 5.68 7.13
CA THR A 105 -2.32 5.38 8.54
C THR A 105 -1.52 4.08 8.69
N ASN A 106 -2.18 2.94 8.83
CA ASN A 106 -1.55 1.63 8.82
C ASN A 106 -2.09 0.87 7.61
N THR A 107 -1.27 0.75 6.57
CA THR A 107 -1.67 0.19 5.28
C THR A 107 -1.07 -1.19 5.10
N TYR A 108 -1.90 -2.22 4.90
CA TYR A 108 -1.43 -3.59 4.74
C TYR A 108 -2.36 -4.45 3.89
N PHE A 109 -1.78 -5.50 3.29
CA PHE A 109 -2.55 -6.62 2.75
C PHE A 109 -3.03 -7.50 3.91
N LEU A 110 -4.25 -8.01 3.80
CA LEU A 110 -4.72 -9.06 4.70
C LEU A 110 -4.01 -10.39 4.38
N ASN A 111 -3.93 -11.26 5.38
CA ASN A 111 -3.39 -12.61 5.19
C ASN A 111 -4.15 -13.38 4.11
N GLY A 112 -3.40 -14.08 3.28
CA GLY A 112 -3.91 -15.09 2.38
C GLY A 112 -3.99 -16.47 3.04
N LYS A 113 -3.99 -17.50 2.21
CA LYS A 113 -4.14 -18.90 2.66
C LYS A 113 -2.88 -19.73 2.52
N SER A 114 -1.89 -19.22 1.79
CA SER A 114 -0.66 -19.95 1.51
C SER A 114 0.34 -19.78 2.64
N THR A 115 1.08 -20.83 2.94
CA THR A 115 2.24 -20.72 3.82
C THR A 115 3.45 -20.20 3.04
N PHE A 116 4.43 -19.65 3.75
CA PHE A 116 5.71 -19.23 3.15
C PHE A 116 6.36 -20.37 2.36
N ASP A 117 6.40 -21.56 2.94
CA ASP A 117 7.02 -22.73 2.31
C ASP A 117 6.30 -23.16 1.03
N GLU A 118 4.98 -23.06 0.96
CA GLU A 118 4.22 -23.35 -0.25
C GLU A 118 4.55 -22.36 -1.36
N ILE A 119 4.65 -21.07 -1.05
CA ILE A 119 5.03 -20.03 -2.02
C ILE A 119 6.43 -20.29 -2.58
N ILE A 120 7.41 -20.57 -1.70
CA ILE A 120 8.78 -20.87 -2.14
C ILE A 120 8.81 -22.14 -3.00
N LYS A 121 8.13 -23.22 -2.57
CA LYS A 121 8.09 -24.51 -3.30
C LYS A 121 7.43 -24.41 -4.67
N SER A 122 6.42 -23.53 -4.84
CA SER A 122 5.74 -23.32 -6.11
C SER A 122 6.55 -22.51 -7.12
N THR A 123 7.59 -21.82 -6.67
CA THR A 123 8.41 -20.92 -7.50
C THR A 123 9.57 -21.69 -8.13
N GLU A 124 9.50 -21.95 -9.44
CA GLU A 124 10.57 -22.64 -10.17
C GLU A 124 11.83 -21.76 -10.24
N LYS A 125 11.68 -20.47 -10.59
CA LYS A 125 12.76 -19.47 -10.64
C LYS A 125 12.22 -18.11 -10.25
N GLY A 126 12.85 -17.49 -9.25
CA GLY A 126 12.40 -16.19 -8.74
C GLY A 126 13.42 -15.49 -7.88
N LEU A 127 13.01 -14.36 -7.32
CA LEU A 127 13.75 -13.58 -6.33
C LEU A 127 12.91 -13.50 -5.06
N PHE A 128 13.42 -14.01 -3.97
CA PHE A 128 12.89 -13.74 -2.64
C PHE A 128 13.49 -12.40 -2.13
N ALA A 129 12.68 -11.36 -2.11
CA ALA A 129 13.06 -10.07 -1.57
C ALA A 129 12.73 -10.01 -0.08
N GLU A 130 13.64 -10.49 0.76
CA GLU A 130 13.44 -10.57 2.21
C GLU A 130 13.32 -9.18 2.85
N LYS A 131 14.13 -8.22 2.36
CA LYS A 131 14.09 -6.85 2.85
C LYS A 131 14.15 -5.87 1.71
N MET A 132 13.15 -5.02 1.64
CA MET A 132 13.10 -3.92 0.69
C MET A 132 13.84 -2.70 1.24
N GLY A 133 14.48 -1.97 0.35
CA GLY A 133 15.10 -0.67 0.63
C GLY A 133 14.21 0.49 0.19
N GLY A 134 14.83 1.65 0.04
CA GLY A 134 14.15 2.83 -0.47
C GLY A 134 13.79 2.71 -1.95
N GLY A 135 12.82 3.52 -2.36
CA GLY A 135 12.36 3.59 -3.73
C GLY A 135 11.50 4.81 -3.98
N SER A 136 10.89 4.87 -5.13
CA SER A 136 9.99 5.94 -5.52
C SER A 136 8.86 5.42 -6.40
N VAL A 137 7.76 6.17 -6.43
CA VAL A 137 6.61 5.93 -7.30
C VAL A 137 6.18 7.22 -7.99
N ASN A 138 5.71 7.08 -9.21
CA ASN A 138 4.96 8.12 -9.91
C ASN A 138 3.45 7.78 -9.84
N PRO A 139 2.65 8.47 -9.00
CA PRO A 139 1.23 8.14 -8.86
C PRO A 139 0.43 8.27 -10.17
N ALA A 140 0.85 9.16 -11.06
CA ALA A 140 0.15 9.41 -12.33
C ALA A 140 0.29 8.24 -13.32
N THR A 141 1.45 7.58 -13.37
CA THR A 141 1.72 6.43 -14.25
C THR A 141 1.61 5.11 -13.51
N GLY A 142 1.76 5.11 -12.17
CA GLY A 142 1.85 3.92 -11.33
C GLY A 142 3.21 3.24 -11.38
N GLU A 143 4.16 3.78 -12.14
CA GLU A 143 5.51 3.23 -12.23
C GLU A 143 6.28 3.40 -10.94
N PHE A 144 7.00 2.38 -10.53
CA PHE A 144 7.81 2.38 -9.33
C PHE A 144 9.17 1.72 -9.54
N ASN A 145 10.12 2.08 -8.67
CA ASN A 145 11.37 1.37 -8.50
C ASN A 145 11.70 1.25 -7.00
N PHE A 146 12.11 0.05 -6.57
CA PHE A 146 12.51 -0.21 -5.19
C PHE A 146 13.77 -1.05 -5.15
N ALA A 147 14.77 -0.61 -4.39
CA ALA A 147 15.96 -1.40 -4.13
C ALA A 147 15.61 -2.62 -3.26
N VAL A 148 16.15 -3.77 -3.58
CA VAL A 148 16.14 -4.95 -2.71
C VAL A 148 17.38 -4.87 -1.82
N GLN A 149 17.18 -4.68 -0.52
CA GLN A 149 18.26 -4.56 0.44
C GLN A 149 18.85 -5.93 0.80
N VAL A 150 17.98 -6.91 1.02
CA VAL A 150 18.34 -8.32 1.24
C VAL A 150 17.46 -9.17 0.35
N GLY A 151 18.07 -9.99 -0.47
CA GLY A 151 17.35 -10.88 -1.39
C GLY A 151 18.13 -12.14 -1.72
N TYR A 152 17.41 -13.16 -2.14
CA TYR A 152 17.94 -14.48 -2.49
C TYR A 152 17.30 -14.99 -3.78
N MET A 153 18.05 -15.73 -4.57
CA MET A 153 17.46 -16.46 -5.69
C MET A 153 16.62 -17.63 -5.18
N ILE A 154 15.48 -17.85 -5.84
CA ILE A 154 14.75 -19.10 -5.73
C ILE A 154 15.02 -19.91 -7.00
N GLU A 155 15.42 -21.17 -6.82
CA GLU A 155 15.70 -22.10 -7.90
C GLU A 155 15.08 -23.46 -7.55
N ASN A 156 14.16 -23.96 -8.37
CA ASN A 156 13.47 -25.24 -8.18
C ASN A 156 12.80 -25.36 -6.80
N GLY A 157 12.07 -24.34 -6.38
CA GLY A 157 11.36 -24.35 -5.11
C GLY A 157 12.23 -24.22 -3.87
N LYS A 158 13.47 -23.73 -3.98
CA LYS A 158 14.39 -23.57 -2.85
C LYS A 158 15.08 -22.21 -2.92
N ILE A 159 15.23 -21.61 -1.74
CA ILE A 159 16.08 -20.42 -1.57
C ILE A 159 17.53 -20.85 -1.70
N THR A 160 18.31 -20.18 -2.55
CA THR A 160 19.68 -20.57 -2.90
C THR A 160 20.67 -19.47 -2.53
N LYS A 161 21.16 -18.70 -3.48
CA LYS A 161 22.26 -17.73 -3.27
C LYS A 161 21.74 -16.31 -3.00
N PRO A 162 22.46 -15.54 -2.17
CA PRO A 162 22.15 -14.12 -1.97
C PRO A 162 22.35 -13.34 -3.27
N VAL A 163 21.55 -12.30 -3.46
CA VAL A 163 21.59 -11.40 -4.61
C VAL A 163 21.99 -10.00 -4.12
N LYS A 164 22.91 -9.37 -4.82
CA LYS A 164 23.35 -8.00 -4.55
C LYS A 164 22.91 -7.07 -5.67
N GLY A 165 22.39 -5.89 -5.31
CA GLY A 165 22.08 -4.83 -6.26
C GLY A 165 20.81 -5.09 -7.10
N ALA A 166 19.90 -5.93 -6.62
CA ALA A 166 18.61 -6.12 -7.28
C ALA A 166 17.72 -4.89 -7.08
N THR A 167 16.96 -4.56 -8.13
CA THR A 167 15.94 -3.49 -8.09
C THR A 167 14.66 -4.04 -8.67
N LEU A 168 13.56 -3.87 -7.94
CA LEU A 168 12.22 -4.18 -8.42
C LEU A 168 11.67 -2.97 -9.17
N VAL A 169 11.35 -3.14 -10.44
CA VAL A 169 10.78 -2.11 -11.31
C VAL A 169 9.48 -2.61 -11.89
N GLY A 170 8.45 -1.78 -11.91
CA GLY A 170 7.17 -2.18 -12.45
C GLY A 170 6.12 -1.09 -12.36
N SER A 171 4.87 -1.48 -12.60
CA SER A 171 3.69 -0.64 -12.42
C SER A 171 2.80 -1.23 -11.34
N GLY A 172 2.38 -0.40 -10.37
CA GLY A 172 1.55 -0.83 -9.25
C GLY A 172 0.24 -1.50 -9.68
N LYS A 173 -0.42 -0.97 -10.72
CA LYS A 173 -1.64 -1.55 -11.28
C LYS A 173 -1.42 -2.93 -11.89
N ASP A 174 -0.27 -3.14 -12.53
CA ASP A 174 0.02 -4.42 -13.21
C ASP A 174 0.44 -5.48 -12.19
N VAL A 175 1.28 -5.11 -11.21
CA VAL A 175 1.73 -6.03 -10.15
C VAL A 175 0.55 -6.56 -9.35
N LEU A 176 -0.41 -5.70 -8.97
CA LEU A 176 -1.58 -6.12 -8.21
C LEU A 176 -2.44 -7.17 -8.95
N LEU A 177 -2.51 -7.08 -10.28
CA LEU A 177 -3.26 -8.03 -11.11
C LEU A 177 -2.57 -9.39 -11.25
N HIS A 178 -1.24 -9.44 -11.03
CA HIS A 178 -0.42 -10.64 -11.19
C HIS A 178 -0.05 -11.33 -9.86
N ILE A 179 -0.62 -10.87 -8.73
CA ILE A 179 -0.48 -11.57 -7.46
C ILE A 179 -1.29 -12.86 -7.52
N ASP A 180 -0.63 -14.00 -7.46
CA ASP A 180 -1.22 -15.34 -7.56
C ASP A 180 -1.23 -16.10 -6.24
N MET A 181 -0.37 -15.72 -5.29
CA MET A 181 -0.34 -16.27 -3.94
C MET A 181 -0.13 -15.16 -2.90
N ILE A 182 -0.73 -15.31 -1.73
CA ILE A 182 -0.53 -14.43 -0.57
C ILE A 182 -0.37 -15.32 0.66
N GLY A 183 0.68 -15.05 1.43
CA GLY A 183 1.02 -15.78 2.66
C GLY A 183 0.05 -15.52 3.81
N ASP A 184 0.15 -16.34 4.84
CA ASP A 184 -0.59 -16.23 6.11
C ASP A 184 0.21 -15.51 7.22
N ASN A 185 1.37 -14.96 6.87
CA ASN A 185 2.40 -14.46 7.78
C ASN A 185 2.55 -12.93 7.72
N LEU A 186 1.44 -12.19 7.79
CA LEU A 186 1.48 -10.71 7.79
C LEU A 186 2.54 -10.18 8.77
N SER A 187 3.44 -9.41 8.24
CA SER A 187 4.46 -8.68 9.00
C SER A 187 4.40 -7.20 8.66
N CYS A 188 4.65 -6.36 9.66
CA CYS A 188 4.54 -4.91 9.54
C CYS A 188 5.87 -4.23 9.82
N GLY A 189 6.18 -3.22 9.00
CA GLY A 189 7.31 -2.31 9.20
C GLY A 189 6.83 -0.90 9.51
N TYR A 190 7.65 -0.16 10.24
CA TYR A 190 7.40 1.23 10.60
C TYR A 190 8.10 2.16 9.61
N GLY A 191 7.45 3.28 9.27
CA GLY A 191 8.04 4.24 8.36
C GLY A 191 7.45 5.64 8.48
N MET A 192 8.18 6.63 7.97
CA MET A 192 7.67 7.99 7.77
C MET A 192 7.24 8.15 6.33
N CYS A 193 5.98 8.51 6.13
CA CYS A 193 5.42 8.76 4.81
C CYS A 193 5.45 10.27 4.52
N GLY A 194 6.20 10.67 3.49
CA GLY A 194 6.33 12.06 3.06
C GLY A 194 5.34 12.46 1.98
N SER A 195 4.75 13.66 2.06
CA SER A 195 3.88 14.24 1.02
C SER A 195 3.79 15.77 1.19
N MET A 196 2.88 16.41 0.45
CA MET A 196 2.64 17.86 0.54
C MET A 196 2.23 18.33 1.95
N SER A 197 1.66 17.47 2.76
CA SER A 197 1.30 17.75 4.16
C SER A 197 2.42 17.45 5.17
N GLY A 198 3.66 17.28 4.69
CA GLY A 198 4.82 16.91 5.50
C GLY A 198 4.94 15.40 5.71
N SER A 199 5.73 14.99 6.70
CA SER A 199 5.99 13.60 7.03
C SER A 199 5.14 13.13 8.19
N VAL A 200 4.45 12.00 8.03
CA VAL A 200 3.59 11.41 9.06
C VAL A 200 3.99 9.96 9.35
N PRO A 201 3.90 9.50 10.61
CA PRO A 201 4.20 8.10 10.93
C PRO A 201 3.17 7.16 10.29
N THR A 202 3.64 6.05 9.74
CA THR A 202 2.79 5.02 9.13
C THR A 202 3.31 3.62 9.47
N ILE A 203 2.43 2.64 9.36
CA ILE A 203 2.82 1.24 9.29
C ILE A 203 2.51 0.72 7.89
N VAL A 204 3.42 -0.07 7.37
CA VAL A 204 3.24 -0.81 6.13
C VAL A 204 3.35 -2.29 6.42
N GLY A 205 2.42 -3.08 5.94
CA GLY A 205 2.38 -4.51 6.17
C GLY A 205 2.08 -5.30 4.91
N GLN A 206 2.73 -6.44 4.80
CA GLN A 206 2.40 -7.42 3.78
C GLN A 206 2.78 -8.82 4.25
N PRO A 207 1.98 -9.83 3.92
CA PRO A 207 2.40 -11.23 3.96
C PRO A 207 3.41 -11.52 2.84
N THR A 208 4.02 -12.67 2.89
CA THR A 208 4.84 -13.16 1.77
C THR A 208 4.00 -13.37 0.53
#